data_c830f2aee0ffef90baaadc3b2ec81c32
#
_entry.id   c830f2aee0ffef90baaadc3b2ec81c32
#
_cell.length_a   1.000
_cell.length_b   1.000
_cell.length_c   1.000
_cell.angle_alpha   90.00
_cell.angle_beta   90.00
_cell.angle_gamma   90.00
#
_symmetry.space_group_name_H-M   'P 1'
#
loop_
_entity.id
_entity.type
_entity.pdbx_description
1 polymer ?
#
loop_
_entity_poly.entity_id
_entity_poly.type
_entity_poly.pdbx_seq_one_letter_code
_entity_poly.pdbx_strand_id
1 'polypeptide(L)'
;MTDQPHPERHATSRFATALRRLRTAVLALGVVGLVAGCAGNQDDEYVERPAEEFFAEGERLLAEERYEDAARAFEEVERQHPYSQLAVRSQIMAGFSYFEGRLYEESIAALRGFIELHPGHRDVPYAHYLIGMAYYERISDVGRDQEMTEEALDAFGELVRRFPESEYARDAQLKMDLAFDHLAGKEMEIGRYYQGQQKYVAAINRFRTVVEAYDTTTHVPEALHRLTESYLALGVMDEAHNAAAVLGYNYPDSVWYERSYALVGAAMNGTPVQTSEGSWLSGFF
;
A
#
# COMPACT_ATOMS: atom_id res chain seq x y z
N MET A 1 -63.23 20.51 76.68
CA MET A 1 -62.53 19.39 76.05
C MET A 1 -62.81 19.54 74.57
N THR A 2 -61.91 20.17 73.85
CA THR A 2 -62.12 20.60 72.47
C THR A 2 -61.10 19.85 71.61
N ASP A 3 -61.64 19.05 70.74
CA ASP A 3 -60.90 18.29 69.78
C ASP A 3 -60.63 19.18 68.54
N GLN A 4 -59.40 19.39 68.20
CA GLN A 4 -59.02 20.18 67.00
C GLN A 4 -58.57 19.22 65.89
N PRO A 5 -59.07 19.32 64.66
CA PRO A 5 -58.61 18.50 63.55
C PRO A 5 -57.37 19.00 62.92
N HIS A 6 -56.40 18.16 62.69
CA HIS A 6 -55.11 18.44 61.93
C HIS A 6 -55.35 18.61 60.43
N PRO A 7 -54.82 19.68 59.81
CA PRO A 7 -55.00 19.99 58.37
C PRO A 7 -53.85 19.51 57.44
N GLU A 8 -53.18 18.41 57.68
CA GLU A 8 -51.97 18.09 56.93
C GLU A 8 -52.10 16.99 55.86
N ARG A 9 -53.24 16.43 55.61
CA ARG A 9 -53.34 15.28 54.68
C ARG A 9 -53.69 15.60 53.21
N HIS A 10 -53.99 16.86 52.88
CA HIS A 10 -54.41 17.23 51.52
C HIS A 10 -53.33 17.82 50.61
N ALA A 11 -52.19 18.24 51.16
CA ALA A 11 -51.11 18.86 50.37
C ALA A 11 -50.23 17.84 49.65
N THR A 12 -49.99 16.68 50.23
CA THR A 12 -49.08 15.65 49.65
C THR A 12 -49.68 14.94 48.45
N SER A 13 -51.03 14.82 48.36
CA SER A 13 -51.69 14.15 47.24
C SER A 13 -51.66 14.95 45.93
N ARG A 14 -51.70 16.29 46.04
CA ARG A 14 -51.64 17.18 44.85
C ARG A 14 -50.25 17.26 44.25
N PHE A 15 -49.21 17.22 45.08
CA PHE A 15 -47.82 17.20 44.61
C PHE A 15 -47.46 15.87 43.91
N ALA A 16 -47.91 14.74 44.47
CA ALA A 16 -47.67 13.43 43.86
C ALA A 16 -48.35 13.29 42.48
N THR A 17 -49.55 13.87 42.31
CA THR A 17 -50.28 13.84 41.04
C THR A 17 -49.66 14.76 39.98
N ALA A 18 -49.16 15.92 40.40
CA ALA A 18 -48.44 16.85 39.52
C ALA A 18 -47.09 16.28 39.03
N LEU A 19 -46.33 15.64 39.92
CA LEU A 19 -45.06 14.97 39.55
C LEU A 19 -45.26 13.78 38.60
N ARG A 20 -46.35 13.03 38.79
CA ARG A 20 -46.69 11.92 37.89
C ARG A 20 -47.10 12.39 36.50
N ARG A 21 -47.83 13.50 36.38
CA ARG A 21 -48.19 14.12 35.09
C ARG A 21 -46.99 14.74 34.39
N LEU A 22 -46.04 15.31 35.14
CA LEU A 22 -44.80 15.85 34.58
C LEU A 22 -43.89 14.73 34.02
N ARG A 23 -43.79 13.59 34.75
CA ARG A 23 -43.04 12.41 34.29
C ARG A 23 -43.61 11.79 33.02
N THR A 24 -44.93 11.70 32.90
CA THR A 24 -45.58 11.19 31.67
C THR A 24 -45.46 12.14 30.51
N ALA A 25 -45.48 13.45 30.73
CA ALA A 25 -45.27 14.45 29.65
C ALA A 25 -43.82 14.44 29.14
N VAL A 26 -42.82 14.29 30.02
CA VAL A 26 -41.39 14.19 29.63
C VAL A 26 -41.10 12.88 28.88
N LEU A 27 -41.71 11.76 29.31
CA LEU A 27 -41.62 10.49 28.61
C LEU A 27 -42.28 10.53 27.21
N ALA A 28 -43.44 11.19 27.11
CA ALA A 28 -44.10 11.38 25.80
C ALA A 28 -43.31 12.28 24.84
N LEU A 29 -42.68 13.35 25.33
CA LEU A 29 -41.80 14.20 24.52
C LEU A 29 -40.51 13.46 24.10
N GLY A 30 -39.95 12.60 24.96
CA GLY A 30 -38.77 11.79 24.67
C GLY A 30 -39.02 10.76 23.56
N VAL A 31 -40.21 10.14 23.54
CA VAL A 31 -40.60 9.17 22.50
C VAL A 31 -40.88 9.85 21.17
N VAL A 32 -41.46 11.06 21.15
CA VAL A 32 -41.67 11.84 19.91
C VAL A 32 -40.32 12.32 19.33
N GLY A 33 -39.31 12.68 20.19
CA GLY A 33 -37.97 13.05 19.74
C GLY A 33 -37.19 11.89 19.11
N LEU A 34 -37.42 10.63 19.58
CA LEU A 34 -36.74 9.44 19.03
C LEU A 34 -37.33 8.99 17.67
N VAL A 35 -38.60 9.27 17.39
CA VAL A 35 -39.22 8.95 16.08
C VAL A 35 -38.88 9.99 15.01
N ALA A 36 -38.59 11.25 15.37
CA ALA A 36 -38.17 12.29 14.43
C ALA A 36 -36.70 12.14 13.98
N GLY A 37 -35.88 11.38 14.70
CA GLY A 37 -34.47 11.14 14.35
C GLY A 37 -34.24 10.12 13.24
N CYS A 38 -35.25 9.36 12.82
CA CYS A 38 -35.16 8.38 11.73
C CYS A 38 -35.69 8.88 10.39
N ALA A 39 -36.10 10.14 10.27
CA ALA A 39 -36.64 10.72 9.03
C ALA A 39 -35.60 11.47 8.19
N GLY A 40 -34.32 11.14 8.36
CA GLY A 40 -33.20 11.74 7.65
C GLY A 40 -32.52 10.83 6.63
N ASN A 41 -33.18 9.78 6.12
CA ASN A 41 -32.79 9.25 4.83
C ASN A 41 -33.35 10.22 3.78
N GLN A 42 -32.51 11.07 3.24
CA GLN A 42 -32.70 11.48 1.87
C GLN A 42 -32.52 10.18 1.06
N ASP A 43 -33.66 9.53 0.77
CA ASP A 43 -33.71 8.62 -0.36
C ASP A 43 -33.31 9.51 -1.54
N ASP A 44 -32.09 9.33 -2.07
CA ASP A 44 -31.69 9.93 -3.34
C ASP A 44 -32.78 9.51 -4.31
N GLU A 45 -33.61 10.48 -4.70
CA GLU A 45 -34.76 10.26 -5.58
C GLU A 45 -34.16 9.61 -6.84
N TYR A 46 -34.50 8.34 -7.06
CA TYR A 46 -34.06 7.60 -8.23
C TYR A 46 -34.54 8.33 -9.49
N VAL A 47 -33.64 9.08 -10.11
CA VAL A 47 -33.89 9.77 -11.37
C VAL A 47 -33.32 8.92 -12.49
N GLU A 48 -34.19 8.24 -13.22
CA GLU A 48 -33.81 7.52 -14.42
C GLU A 48 -33.40 8.52 -15.51
N ARG A 49 -32.09 8.57 -15.77
CA ARG A 49 -31.48 9.41 -16.82
C ARG A 49 -30.82 8.50 -17.86
N PRO A 50 -30.72 8.95 -19.14
CA PRO A 50 -29.99 8.21 -20.16
C PRO A 50 -28.51 7.91 -19.73
N ALA A 51 -27.98 6.78 -20.19
CA ALA A 51 -26.59 6.39 -19.91
C ALA A 51 -25.58 7.47 -20.35
N GLU A 52 -25.88 8.15 -21.46
CA GLU A 52 -25.07 9.22 -22.04
C GLU A 52 -24.97 10.45 -21.13
N GLU A 53 -26.02 10.74 -20.37
CA GLU A 53 -26.03 11.89 -19.45
C GLU A 53 -25.14 11.61 -18.22
N PHE A 54 -25.24 10.42 -17.63
CA PHE A 54 -24.36 10.02 -16.51
C PHE A 54 -22.91 9.95 -16.96
N PHE A 55 -22.65 9.40 -18.14
CA PHE A 55 -21.30 9.30 -18.68
C PHE A 55 -20.70 10.69 -18.92
N ALA A 56 -21.45 11.61 -19.56
CA ALA A 56 -21.02 12.99 -19.78
C ALA A 56 -20.83 13.77 -18.48
N GLU A 57 -21.65 13.51 -17.46
CA GLU A 57 -21.48 14.08 -16.12
C GLU A 57 -20.17 13.59 -15.48
N GLY A 58 -19.87 12.29 -15.57
CA GLY A 58 -18.63 11.72 -15.11
C GLY A 58 -17.40 12.35 -15.79
N GLU A 59 -17.43 12.50 -17.13
CA GLU A 59 -16.34 13.17 -17.87
C GLU A 59 -16.17 14.63 -17.44
N ARG A 60 -17.26 15.36 -17.20
CA ARG A 60 -17.20 16.75 -16.73
C ARG A 60 -16.61 16.84 -15.32
N LEU A 61 -17.07 15.99 -14.40
CA LEU A 61 -16.57 15.94 -13.01
C LEU A 61 -15.09 15.57 -12.95
N LEU A 62 -14.65 14.64 -13.82
CA LEU A 62 -13.25 14.27 -13.97
C LEU A 62 -12.41 15.45 -14.44
N ALA A 63 -12.89 16.23 -15.41
CA ALA A 63 -12.22 17.44 -15.88
C ALA A 63 -12.18 18.56 -14.82
N GLU A 64 -13.10 18.56 -13.87
CA GLU A 64 -13.12 19.43 -12.70
C GLU A 64 -12.28 18.91 -11.52
N GLU A 65 -11.54 17.79 -11.69
CA GLU A 65 -10.77 17.12 -10.66
C GLU A 65 -11.60 16.62 -9.44
N ARG A 66 -12.90 16.46 -9.66
CA ARG A 66 -13.86 15.91 -8.67
C ARG A 66 -13.93 14.39 -8.82
N TYR A 67 -12.84 13.74 -8.53
CA TYR A 67 -12.58 12.35 -8.89
C TYR A 67 -13.58 11.36 -8.29
N GLU A 68 -13.91 11.48 -7.00
CA GLU A 68 -14.86 10.60 -6.33
C GLU A 68 -16.28 10.78 -6.90
N ASP A 69 -16.69 12.01 -7.16
CA ASP A 69 -18.01 12.29 -7.77
C ASP A 69 -18.05 11.77 -9.22
N ALA A 70 -16.94 11.90 -9.96
CA ALA A 70 -16.82 11.36 -11.31
C ALA A 70 -16.95 9.83 -11.31
N ALA A 71 -16.28 9.14 -10.39
CA ALA A 71 -16.38 7.70 -10.26
C ALA A 71 -17.82 7.25 -9.99
N ARG A 72 -18.51 7.92 -9.06
CA ARG A 72 -19.93 7.64 -8.77
C ARG A 72 -20.84 7.86 -9.98
N ALA A 73 -20.60 8.91 -10.77
CA ALA A 73 -21.37 9.14 -11.98
C ALA A 73 -21.15 8.03 -13.02
N PHE A 74 -19.93 7.51 -13.16
CA PHE A 74 -19.64 6.37 -14.01
C PHE A 74 -20.27 5.07 -13.48
N GLU A 75 -20.27 4.83 -12.18
CA GLU A 75 -20.94 3.67 -11.56
C GLU A 75 -22.46 3.70 -11.76
N GLU A 76 -23.07 4.89 -11.81
CA GLU A 76 -24.50 5.03 -12.12
C GLU A 76 -24.83 4.53 -13.52
N VAL A 77 -23.93 4.67 -14.50
CA VAL A 77 -24.13 4.11 -15.84
C VAL A 77 -24.27 2.59 -15.77
N GLU A 78 -23.40 1.92 -15.03
CA GLU A 78 -23.45 0.46 -14.87
C GLU A 78 -24.71 0.04 -14.12
N ARG A 79 -25.02 0.74 -13.03
CA ARG A 79 -26.15 0.42 -12.16
C ARG A 79 -27.52 0.55 -12.87
N GLN A 80 -27.71 1.61 -13.65
CA GLN A 80 -28.99 1.90 -14.31
C GLN A 80 -29.07 1.30 -15.72
N HIS A 81 -27.95 1.18 -16.41
CA HIS A 81 -27.89 0.77 -17.81
C HIS A 81 -26.83 -0.32 -18.08
N PRO A 82 -26.87 -1.48 -17.38
CA PRO A 82 -25.81 -2.50 -17.43
C PRO A 82 -25.59 -3.10 -18.84
N TYR A 83 -26.60 -2.97 -19.71
CA TYR A 83 -26.52 -3.46 -21.09
C TYR A 83 -26.13 -2.39 -22.11
N SER A 84 -25.86 -1.16 -21.66
CA SER A 84 -25.37 -0.10 -22.52
C SER A 84 -23.92 -0.36 -22.95
N GLN A 85 -23.58 0.07 -24.16
CA GLN A 85 -22.17 0.05 -24.61
C GLN A 85 -21.27 0.95 -23.75
N LEU A 86 -21.86 1.94 -23.09
CA LEU A 86 -21.15 2.82 -22.17
C LEU A 86 -20.85 2.15 -20.82
N ALA A 87 -21.60 1.12 -20.41
CA ALA A 87 -21.41 0.47 -19.11
C ALA A 87 -19.99 -0.08 -18.95
N VAL A 88 -19.50 -0.81 -19.94
CA VAL A 88 -18.13 -1.38 -19.92
C VAL A 88 -17.06 -0.29 -19.84
N ARG A 89 -17.24 0.79 -20.60
CA ARG A 89 -16.31 1.93 -20.56
C ARG A 89 -16.40 2.67 -19.23
N SER A 90 -17.58 2.78 -18.66
CA SER A 90 -17.81 3.44 -17.37
C SER A 90 -17.13 2.72 -16.22
N GLN A 91 -17.08 1.40 -16.21
CA GLN A 91 -16.36 0.63 -15.21
C GLN A 91 -14.87 0.99 -15.16
N ILE A 92 -14.21 1.06 -16.32
CA ILE A 92 -12.81 1.49 -16.42
C ILE A 92 -12.64 2.94 -15.96
N MET A 93 -13.56 3.83 -16.40
CA MET A 93 -13.51 5.24 -16.04
C MET A 93 -13.76 5.47 -14.55
N ALA A 94 -14.60 4.67 -13.91
CA ALA A 94 -14.76 4.69 -12.45
C ALA A 94 -13.48 4.29 -11.75
N GLY A 95 -12.87 3.16 -12.14
CA GLY A 95 -11.58 2.71 -11.58
C GLY A 95 -10.47 3.74 -11.77
N PHE A 96 -10.39 4.36 -12.96
CA PHE A 96 -9.45 5.45 -13.24
C PHE A 96 -9.71 6.68 -12.38
N SER A 97 -10.98 7.08 -12.24
CA SER A 97 -11.35 8.25 -11.43
C SER A 97 -10.99 8.04 -9.95
N TYR A 98 -11.24 6.85 -9.39
CA TYR A 98 -10.81 6.51 -8.04
C TYR A 98 -9.29 6.56 -7.90
N PHE A 99 -8.54 6.07 -8.90
CA PHE A 99 -7.07 6.13 -8.90
C PHE A 99 -6.57 7.57 -8.86
N GLU A 100 -7.07 8.46 -9.73
CA GLU A 100 -6.72 9.88 -9.74
C GLU A 100 -7.08 10.58 -8.43
N GLY A 101 -8.20 10.18 -7.81
CA GLY A 101 -8.63 10.64 -6.49
C GLY A 101 -7.84 10.05 -5.32
N ARG A 102 -6.85 9.18 -5.57
CA ARG A 102 -6.07 8.43 -4.57
C ARG A 102 -6.92 7.53 -3.66
N LEU A 103 -8.09 7.16 -4.12
CA LEU A 103 -8.98 6.17 -3.51
C LEU A 103 -8.58 4.79 -4.06
N TYR A 104 -7.38 4.34 -3.65
CA TYR A 104 -6.72 3.19 -4.29
C TYR A 104 -7.45 1.88 -4.07
N GLU A 105 -8.06 1.67 -2.89
CA GLU A 105 -8.82 0.46 -2.61
C GLU A 105 -10.08 0.37 -3.49
N GLU A 106 -10.79 1.47 -3.64
CA GLU A 106 -11.98 1.58 -4.50
C GLU A 106 -11.59 1.37 -5.97
N SER A 107 -10.47 1.97 -6.40
CA SER A 107 -9.92 1.77 -7.73
C SER A 107 -9.63 0.29 -8.01
N ILE A 108 -8.90 -0.38 -7.11
CA ILE A 108 -8.56 -1.80 -7.23
C ILE A 108 -9.82 -2.65 -7.30
N ALA A 109 -10.81 -2.37 -6.45
CA ALA A 109 -12.06 -3.13 -6.42
C ALA A 109 -12.84 -2.97 -7.74
N ALA A 110 -13.00 -1.74 -8.25
CA ALA A 110 -13.68 -1.47 -9.52
C ALA A 110 -12.97 -2.13 -10.71
N LEU A 111 -11.64 -2.01 -10.78
CA LEU A 111 -10.85 -2.58 -11.88
C LEU A 111 -10.79 -4.11 -11.85
N ARG A 112 -10.74 -4.73 -10.66
CA ARG A 112 -10.86 -6.20 -10.52
C ARG A 112 -12.22 -6.68 -10.99
N GLY A 113 -13.30 -5.98 -10.61
CA GLY A 113 -14.65 -6.27 -11.11
C GLY A 113 -14.74 -6.20 -12.63
N PHE A 114 -14.14 -5.16 -13.24
CA PHE A 114 -14.05 -5.04 -14.69
C PHE A 114 -13.32 -6.22 -15.36
N ILE A 115 -12.15 -6.60 -14.84
CA ILE A 115 -11.36 -7.73 -15.38
C ILE A 115 -12.12 -9.04 -15.28
N GLU A 116 -12.83 -9.26 -14.18
CA GLU A 116 -13.60 -10.48 -13.93
C GLU A 116 -14.80 -10.58 -14.88
N LEU A 117 -15.52 -9.48 -15.08
CA LEU A 117 -16.69 -9.44 -15.97
C LEU A 117 -16.32 -9.42 -17.46
N HIS A 118 -15.18 -8.84 -17.81
CA HIS A 118 -14.76 -8.58 -19.19
C HIS A 118 -13.32 -9.07 -19.49
N PRO A 119 -12.96 -10.35 -19.23
CA PRO A 119 -11.57 -10.83 -19.28
C PRO A 119 -10.93 -10.74 -20.66
N GLY A 120 -11.72 -10.65 -21.72
CA GLY A 120 -11.25 -10.51 -23.11
C GLY A 120 -11.31 -9.07 -23.65
N HIS A 121 -11.62 -8.09 -22.82
CA HIS A 121 -11.70 -6.70 -23.29
C HIS A 121 -10.31 -6.13 -23.57
N ARG A 122 -10.19 -5.29 -24.60
CA ARG A 122 -8.92 -4.69 -25.03
C ARG A 122 -8.23 -3.87 -23.93
N ASP A 123 -8.99 -3.30 -22.99
CA ASP A 123 -8.49 -2.43 -21.92
C ASP A 123 -8.18 -3.21 -20.62
N VAL A 124 -8.25 -4.55 -20.63
CA VAL A 124 -7.83 -5.40 -19.49
C VAL A 124 -6.35 -5.17 -19.13
N PRO A 125 -5.41 -5.03 -20.08
CA PRO A 125 -4.03 -4.68 -19.73
C PRO A 125 -3.90 -3.34 -19.00
N TYR A 126 -4.69 -2.34 -19.39
CA TYR A 126 -4.74 -1.05 -18.70
C TYR A 126 -5.29 -1.18 -17.28
N ALA A 127 -6.34 -1.97 -17.08
CA ALA A 127 -6.89 -2.22 -15.76
C ALA A 127 -5.86 -2.90 -14.83
N HIS A 128 -5.14 -3.92 -15.31
CA HIS A 128 -4.03 -4.53 -14.56
C HIS A 128 -2.93 -3.53 -14.23
N TYR A 129 -2.59 -2.65 -15.17
CA TYR A 129 -1.60 -1.61 -14.97
C TYR A 129 -2.01 -0.63 -13.86
N LEU A 130 -3.25 -0.14 -13.87
CA LEU A 130 -3.75 0.76 -12.83
C LEU A 130 -3.81 0.09 -11.45
N ILE A 131 -4.15 -1.21 -11.37
CA ILE A 131 -4.08 -1.97 -10.12
C ILE A 131 -2.64 -1.98 -9.58
N GLY A 132 -1.68 -2.32 -10.43
CA GLY A 132 -0.27 -2.28 -10.06
C GLY A 132 0.18 -0.89 -9.61
N MET A 133 -0.24 0.16 -10.31
CA MET A 133 0.03 1.55 -9.94
C MET A 133 -0.59 1.95 -8.61
N ALA A 134 -1.82 1.49 -8.31
CA ALA A 134 -2.50 1.79 -7.06
C ALA A 134 -1.75 1.23 -5.84
N TYR A 135 -1.10 0.08 -5.96
CA TYR A 135 -0.19 -0.45 -4.95
C TYR A 135 1.14 0.29 -4.95
N TYR A 136 1.70 0.56 -6.14
CA TYR A 136 3.01 1.21 -6.31
C TYR A 136 3.06 2.62 -5.68
N GLU A 137 2.02 3.43 -5.89
CA GLU A 137 1.90 4.78 -5.30
C GLU A 137 1.81 4.76 -3.76
N ARG A 138 1.55 3.60 -3.16
CA ARG A 138 1.47 3.39 -1.71
C ARG A 138 2.77 2.87 -1.12
N ILE A 139 3.78 2.57 -1.94
CA ILE A 139 5.09 2.14 -1.45
C ILE A 139 5.66 3.21 -0.55
N SER A 140 5.98 2.84 0.67
CA SER A 140 6.54 3.73 1.68
C SER A 140 8.07 3.61 1.73
N ASP A 141 8.69 4.29 2.69
CA ASP A 141 10.14 4.22 2.95
C ASP A 141 10.64 2.77 3.15
N VAL A 142 11.86 2.49 2.69
CA VAL A 142 12.55 1.19 2.80
C VAL A 142 12.50 0.58 4.21
N GLY A 143 12.54 1.43 5.25
CA GLY A 143 12.48 1.01 6.65
C GLY A 143 11.12 0.47 7.12
N ARG A 144 10.05 0.64 6.32
CA ARG A 144 8.67 0.28 6.68
C ARG A 144 8.24 -1.08 6.14
N ASP A 145 6.94 -1.35 6.26
CA ASP A 145 6.29 -2.55 5.74
C ASP A 145 6.38 -2.59 4.20
N GLN A 146 6.68 -3.77 3.66
CA GLN A 146 6.88 -4.00 2.23
C GLN A 146 5.65 -4.63 1.54
N GLU A 147 4.54 -4.80 2.25
CA GLU A 147 3.32 -5.42 1.69
C GLU A 147 2.88 -4.76 0.38
N MET A 148 2.88 -3.41 0.34
CA MET A 148 2.50 -2.68 -0.87
C MET A 148 3.48 -2.89 -2.03
N THR A 149 4.76 -3.07 -1.72
CA THR A 149 5.79 -3.37 -2.73
C THR A 149 5.58 -4.76 -3.34
N GLU A 150 5.29 -5.75 -2.50
CA GLU A 150 5.00 -7.12 -2.93
C GLU A 150 3.72 -7.19 -3.76
N GLU A 151 2.65 -6.55 -3.33
CA GLU A 151 1.38 -6.46 -4.07
C GLU A 151 1.55 -5.75 -5.43
N ALA A 152 2.35 -4.70 -5.50
CA ALA A 152 2.66 -4.01 -6.75
C ALA A 152 3.42 -4.94 -7.71
N LEU A 153 4.42 -5.67 -7.21
CA LEU A 153 5.18 -6.65 -7.99
C LEU A 153 4.30 -7.77 -8.53
N ASP A 154 3.39 -8.31 -7.72
CA ASP A 154 2.47 -9.36 -8.13
C ASP A 154 1.52 -8.86 -9.22
N ALA A 155 0.93 -7.67 -9.06
CA ALA A 155 0.02 -7.08 -10.03
C ALA A 155 0.71 -6.76 -11.37
N PHE A 156 1.90 -6.13 -11.34
CA PHE A 156 2.67 -5.86 -12.54
C PHE A 156 3.20 -7.15 -13.18
N GLY A 157 3.62 -8.12 -12.37
CA GLY A 157 4.06 -9.45 -12.85
C GLY A 157 2.95 -10.19 -13.59
N GLU A 158 1.72 -10.10 -13.12
CA GLU A 158 0.56 -10.66 -13.83
C GLU A 158 0.33 -9.96 -15.18
N LEU A 159 0.41 -8.63 -15.21
CA LEU A 159 0.30 -7.85 -16.45
C LEU A 159 1.36 -8.27 -17.47
N VAL A 160 2.64 -8.28 -17.09
CA VAL A 160 3.76 -8.61 -17.98
C VAL A 160 3.66 -10.05 -18.48
N ARG A 161 3.26 -11.00 -17.63
CA ARG A 161 3.11 -12.41 -17.99
C ARG A 161 1.96 -12.64 -18.96
N ARG A 162 0.80 -11.99 -18.74
CA ARG A 162 -0.42 -12.21 -19.55
C ARG A 162 -0.46 -11.39 -20.82
N PHE A 163 0.12 -10.19 -20.78
CA PHE A 163 0.03 -9.20 -21.85
C PHE A 163 1.39 -8.58 -22.19
N PRO A 164 2.42 -9.40 -22.52
CA PRO A 164 3.80 -8.92 -22.72
C PRO A 164 3.94 -7.88 -23.84
N GLU A 165 3.03 -7.94 -24.84
CA GLU A 165 3.04 -7.03 -26.00
C GLU A 165 2.24 -5.72 -25.75
N SER A 166 1.64 -5.56 -24.58
CA SER A 166 0.90 -4.34 -24.29
C SER A 166 1.85 -3.16 -24.05
N GLU A 167 1.42 -1.96 -24.41
CA GLU A 167 2.18 -0.74 -24.14
C GLU A 167 2.46 -0.53 -22.64
N TYR A 168 1.60 -1.04 -21.78
CA TYR A 168 1.71 -0.97 -20.32
C TYR A 168 2.74 -1.94 -19.74
N ALA A 169 3.01 -3.07 -20.42
CA ALA A 169 3.94 -4.09 -19.91
C ALA A 169 5.37 -3.56 -19.77
N ARG A 170 5.79 -2.70 -20.69
CA ARG A 170 7.14 -2.10 -20.66
C ARG A 170 7.33 -1.17 -19.45
N ASP A 171 6.35 -0.33 -19.17
CA ASP A 171 6.41 0.58 -18.02
C ASP A 171 6.27 -0.20 -16.70
N ALA A 172 5.39 -1.21 -16.67
CA ALA A 172 5.27 -2.12 -15.54
C ALA A 172 6.59 -2.80 -15.21
N GLN A 173 7.35 -3.28 -16.23
CA GLN A 173 8.67 -3.88 -16.01
C GLN A 173 9.64 -2.91 -15.35
N LEU A 174 9.69 -1.65 -15.81
CA LEU A 174 10.55 -0.62 -15.18
C LEU A 174 10.17 -0.36 -13.72
N LYS A 175 8.87 -0.37 -13.42
CA LYS A 175 8.38 -0.19 -12.03
C LYS A 175 8.69 -1.41 -11.16
N MET A 176 8.64 -2.61 -11.73
CA MET A 176 9.07 -3.83 -11.03
C MET A 176 10.56 -3.77 -10.70
N ASP A 177 11.41 -3.33 -11.62
CA ASP A 177 12.85 -3.20 -11.38
C ASP A 177 13.13 -2.22 -10.23
N LEU A 178 12.40 -1.09 -10.18
CA LEU A 178 12.48 -0.12 -9.07
C LEU A 178 11.96 -0.70 -7.75
N ALA A 179 10.89 -1.49 -7.78
CA ALA A 179 10.34 -2.15 -6.60
C ALA A 179 11.30 -3.22 -6.07
N PHE A 180 11.96 -4.00 -6.94
CA PHE A 180 13.03 -4.93 -6.55
C PHE A 180 14.23 -4.22 -5.93
N ASP A 181 14.65 -3.09 -6.50
CA ASP A 181 15.74 -2.28 -5.93
C ASP A 181 15.37 -1.77 -4.51
N HIS A 182 14.11 -1.41 -4.30
CA HIS A 182 13.60 -1.01 -2.99
C HIS A 182 13.63 -2.17 -1.96
N LEU A 183 13.22 -3.39 -2.34
CA LEU A 183 13.30 -4.58 -1.49
C LEU A 183 14.74 -4.97 -1.18
N ALA A 184 15.61 -4.93 -2.20
CA ALA A 184 17.05 -5.17 -2.02
C ALA A 184 17.67 -4.17 -1.04
N GLY A 185 17.31 -2.89 -1.15
CA GLY A 185 17.73 -1.83 -0.24
C GLY A 185 17.37 -2.14 1.22
N LYS A 186 16.17 -2.68 1.47
CA LYS A 186 15.72 -3.13 2.79
C LYS A 186 16.61 -4.23 3.35
N GLU A 187 16.88 -5.27 2.56
CA GLU A 187 17.76 -6.37 2.98
C GLU A 187 19.19 -5.89 3.24
N MET A 188 19.68 -4.94 2.42
CA MET A 188 20.98 -4.30 2.62
C MET A 188 21.04 -3.52 3.93
N GLU A 189 20.01 -2.76 4.28
CA GLU A 189 19.94 -2.00 5.52
C GLU A 189 20.00 -2.94 6.74
N ILE A 190 19.18 -3.99 6.74
CA ILE A 190 19.16 -5.01 7.80
C ILE A 190 20.49 -5.74 7.87
N GLY A 191 21.09 -6.08 6.73
CA GLY A 191 22.38 -6.74 6.64
C GLY A 191 23.50 -5.90 7.26
N ARG A 192 23.60 -4.61 6.91
CA ARG A 192 24.55 -3.65 7.48
C ARG A 192 24.36 -3.48 8.99
N TYR A 193 23.11 -3.42 9.45
CA TYR A 193 22.82 -3.35 10.88
C TYR A 193 23.35 -4.58 11.64
N TYR A 194 23.12 -5.81 11.14
CA TYR A 194 23.66 -7.01 11.76
C TYR A 194 25.19 -7.09 11.67
N GLN A 195 25.78 -6.69 10.54
CA GLN A 195 27.22 -6.64 10.35
C GLN A 195 27.87 -5.70 11.36
N GLY A 196 27.33 -4.49 11.56
CA GLY A 196 27.82 -3.53 12.56
C GLY A 196 27.68 -4.02 14.00
N GLN A 197 26.80 -4.99 14.28
CA GLN A 197 26.73 -5.69 15.55
C GLN A 197 27.60 -6.96 15.63
N GLN A 198 28.45 -7.22 14.64
CA GLN A 198 29.30 -8.42 14.53
C GLN A 198 28.48 -9.73 14.47
N LYS A 199 27.20 -9.64 14.13
CA LYS A 199 26.31 -10.80 13.92
C LYS A 199 26.43 -11.29 12.47
N TYR A 200 27.63 -11.68 12.08
CA TYR A 200 27.99 -11.95 10.69
C TYR A 200 27.11 -13.00 10.01
N VAL A 201 26.71 -14.07 10.69
CA VAL A 201 25.82 -15.10 10.13
C VAL A 201 24.46 -14.51 9.75
N ALA A 202 23.90 -13.62 10.58
CA ALA A 202 22.64 -12.95 10.28
C ALA A 202 22.80 -11.97 9.12
N ALA A 203 23.92 -11.22 9.07
CA ALA A 203 24.25 -10.32 7.98
C ALA A 203 24.40 -11.07 6.64
N ILE A 204 25.14 -12.19 6.63
CA ILE A 204 25.34 -13.05 5.46
C ILE A 204 23.98 -13.49 4.88
N ASN A 205 23.04 -13.92 5.70
CA ASN A 205 21.74 -14.35 5.21
C ASN A 205 21.01 -13.19 4.48
N ARG A 206 21.09 -11.97 5.01
CA ARG A 206 20.46 -10.81 4.35
C ARG A 206 21.14 -10.44 3.04
N PHE A 207 22.47 -10.36 3.02
CA PHE A 207 23.20 -10.07 1.80
C PHE A 207 23.06 -11.16 0.73
N ARG A 208 22.95 -12.44 1.14
CA ARG A 208 22.63 -13.54 0.22
C ARG A 208 21.26 -13.38 -0.41
N THR A 209 20.25 -12.97 0.35
CA THR A 209 18.93 -12.66 -0.21
C THR A 209 19.03 -11.64 -1.34
N VAL A 210 19.85 -10.59 -1.19
CA VAL A 210 20.07 -9.60 -2.25
C VAL A 210 20.67 -10.24 -3.51
N VAL A 211 21.70 -11.06 -3.35
CA VAL A 211 22.39 -11.69 -4.49
C VAL A 211 21.56 -12.78 -5.17
N GLU A 212 20.73 -13.50 -4.41
CA GLU A 212 19.95 -14.65 -4.91
C GLU A 212 18.54 -14.26 -5.42
N ALA A 213 17.87 -13.32 -4.76
CA ALA A 213 16.50 -12.95 -5.07
C ALA A 213 16.37 -11.60 -5.83
N TYR A 214 17.38 -10.74 -5.73
CA TYR A 214 17.37 -9.39 -6.31
C TYR A 214 18.62 -9.14 -7.17
N ASP A 215 19.01 -10.13 -7.96
CA ASP A 215 20.27 -10.22 -8.70
C ASP A 215 20.44 -9.16 -9.78
N THR A 216 19.35 -8.51 -10.20
CA THR A 216 19.34 -7.42 -11.21
C THR A 216 19.48 -6.03 -10.60
N THR A 217 19.49 -5.90 -9.27
CA THR A 217 19.48 -4.60 -8.59
C THR A 217 20.86 -3.96 -8.48
N THR A 218 20.87 -2.65 -8.28
CA THR A 218 22.10 -1.87 -8.08
C THR A 218 22.82 -2.21 -6.77
N HIS A 219 22.19 -2.94 -5.87
CA HIS A 219 22.71 -3.33 -4.57
C HIS A 219 23.65 -4.55 -4.61
N VAL A 220 23.59 -5.36 -5.67
CA VAL A 220 24.36 -6.64 -5.76
C VAL A 220 25.86 -6.46 -5.58
N PRO A 221 26.54 -5.47 -6.19
CA PRO A 221 27.98 -5.30 -5.98
C PRO A 221 28.35 -5.02 -4.52
N GLU A 222 27.57 -4.19 -3.81
CA GLU A 222 27.78 -3.95 -2.39
C GLU A 222 27.50 -5.22 -1.57
N ALA A 223 26.41 -5.95 -1.87
CA ALA A 223 26.06 -7.18 -1.15
C ALA A 223 27.18 -8.23 -1.24
N LEU A 224 27.77 -8.44 -2.42
CA LEU A 224 28.90 -9.35 -2.62
C LEU A 224 30.13 -8.91 -1.81
N HIS A 225 30.41 -7.61 -1.77
CA HIS A 225 31.48 -7.06 -0.94
C HIS A 225 31.23 -7.32 0.56
N ARG A 226 30.02 -7.05 1.05
CA ARG A 226 29.63 -7.27 2.43
C ARG A 226 29.65 -8.76 2.81
N LEU A 227 29.33 -9.64 1.88
CA LEU A 227 29.51 -11.09 2.04
C LEU A 227 30.99 -11.43 2.22
N THR A 228 31.86 -10.88 1.37
CA THR A 228 33.32 -11.05 1.49
C THR A 228 33.82 -10.64 2.87
N GLU A 229 33.47 -9.43 3.33
CA GLU A 229 33.84 -8.93 4.66
C GLU A 229 33.33 -9.85 5.79
N SER A 230 32.06 -10.29 5.71
CA SER A 230 31.43 -11.08 6.75
C SER A 230 32.03 -12.51 6.83
N TYR A 231 32.33 -13.12 5.67
CA TYR A 231 32.98 -14.42 5.61
C TYR A 231 34.42 -14.36 6.13
N LEU A 232 35.19 -13.31 5.80
CA LEU A 232 36.52 -13.09 6.33
C LEU A 232 36.50 -12.92 7.86
N ALA A 233 35.54 -12.17 8.38
CA ALA A 233 35.38 -12.00 9.83
C ALA A 233 35.07 -13.31 10.58
N LEU A 234 34.42 -14.28 9.92
CA LEU A 234 34.17 -15.62 10.43
C LEU A 234 35.32 -16.60 10.17
N GLY A 235 36.36 -16.21 9.41
CA GLY A 235 37.42 -17.07 9.00
C GLY A 235 37.08 -18.09 7.90
N VAL A 236 35.97 -17.88 7.19
CA VAL A 236 35.51 -18.75 6.10
C VAL A 236 36.11 -18.25 4.77
N MET A 237 37.37 -18.59 4.54
CA MET A 237 38.19 -18.04 3.43
C MET A 237 37.67 -18.42 2.06
N ASP A 238 37.19 -19.65 1.87
CA ASP A 238 36.74 -20.12 0.56
C ASP A 238 35.52 -19.35 0.09
N GLU A 239 34.53 -19.12 0.96
CA GLU A 239 33.33 -18.37 0.64
C GLU A 239 33.60 -16.87 0.42
N ALA A 240 34.54 -16.31 1.18
CA ALA A 240 34.99 -14.93 0.95
C ALA A 240 35.65 -14.77 -0.40
N HIS A 241 36.51 -15.71 -0.80
CA HIS A 241 37.14 -15.73 -2.11
C HIS A 241 36.08 -15.89 -3.24
N ASN A 242 35.12 -16.79 -3.07
CA ASN A 242 34.06 -17.04 -4.03
C ASN A 242 33.21 -15.76 -4.24
N ALA A 243 32.78 -15.09 -3.17
CA ALA A 243 32.02 -13.84 -3.26
C ALA A 243 32.80 -12.74 -3.98
N ALA A 244 34.11 -12.57 -3.66
CA ALA A 244 34.98 -11.61 -4.33
C ALA A 244 35.21 -11.98 -5.80
N ALA A 245 35.31 -13.27 -6.15
CA ALA A 245 35.49 -13.71 -7.53
C ALA A 245 34.23 -13.44 -8.38
N VAL A 246 33.03 -13.72 -7.84
CA VAL A 246 31.75 -13.39 -8.50
C VAL A 246 31.64 -11.89 -8.72
N LEU A 247 32.03 -11.08 -7.74
CA LEU A 247 32.04 -9.62 -7.85
C LEU A 247 33.00 -9.15 -8.95
N GLY A 248 34.22 -9.68 -9.00
CA GLY A 248 35.21 -9.35 -10.01
C GLY A 248 34.84 -9.78 -11.42
N TYR A 249 34.13 -10.91 -11.56
CA TYR A 249 33.67 -11.39 -12.85
C TYR A 249 32.54 -10.56 -13.44
N ASN A 250 31.54 -10.22 -12.61
CA ASN A 250 30.34 -9.54 -13.09
C ASN A 250 30.47 -7.99 -13.03
N TYR A 251 31.30 -7.46 -12.11
CA TYR A 251 31.40 -6.02 -11.84
C TYR A 251 32.85 -5.58 -11.70
N PRO A 252 33.73 -5.82 -12.74
CA PRO A 252 35.17 -5.58 -12.65
C PRO A 252 35.56 -4.13 -12.39
N ASP A 253 34.72 -3.17 -12.82
CA ASP A 253 34.97 -1.73 -12.66
C ASP A 253 34.36 -1.14 -11.38
N SER A 254 33.77 -1.99 -10.52
CA SER A 254 33.11 -1.56 -9.29
C SER A 254 34.15 -1.24 -8.21
N VAL A 255 33.95 -0.13 -7.50
CA VAL A 255 34.71 0.20 -6.28
C VAL A 255 34.62 -0.91 -5.21
N TRP A 256 33.54 -1.67 -5.21
CA TRP A 256 33.34 -2.79 -4.30
C TRP A 256 34.27 -3.96 -4.63
N TYR A 257 34.57 -4.17 -5.93
CA TYR A 257 35.54 -5.18 -6.33
C TYR A 257 36.96 -4.83 -5.87
N GLU A 258 37.39 -3.60 -6.10
CA GLU A 258 38.70 -3.13 -5.67
C GLU A 258 38.90 -3.35 -4.16
N ARG A 259 37.90 -3.02 -3.36
CA ARG A 259 37.90 -3.22 -1.90
C ARG A 259 37.95 -4.69 -1.52
N SER A 260 37.11 -5.54 -2.13
CA SER A 260 37.09 -6.97 -1.86
C SER A 260 38.40 -7.66 -2.22
N TYR A 261 38.97 -7.30 -3.36
CA TYR A 261 40.28 -7.81 -3.80
C TYR A 261 41.40 -7.47 -2.81
N ALA A 262 41.43 -6.24 -2.33
CA ALA A 262 42.39 -5.80 -1.32
C ALA A 262 42.24 -6.57 0.00
N LEU A 263 40.99 -6.78 0.47
CA LEU A 263 40.69 -7.52 1.69
C LEU A 263 41.10 -8.98 1.62
N VAL A 264 40.76 -9.68 0.54
CA VAL A 264 41.12 -11.08 0.32
C VAL A 264 42.65 -11.22 0.22
N GLY A 265 43.30 -10.32 -0.54
CA GLY A 265 44.77 -10.31 -0.66
C GLY A 265 45.48 -10.10 0.69
N ALA A 266 44.99 -9.19 1.53
CA ALA A 266 45.53 -8.98 2.88
C ALA A 266 45.36 -10.21 3.76
N ALA A 267 44.16 -10.84 3.73
CA ALA A 267 43.88 -12.04 4.50
C ALA A 267 44.78 -13.23 4.09
N MET A 268 45.01 -13.43 2.79
CA MET A 268 45.92 -14.49 2.29
C MET A 268 47.37 -14.26 2.69
N ASN A 269 47.80 -13.02 2.85
CA ASN A 269 49.15 -12.67 3.29
C ASN A 269 49.34 -12.62 4.80
N GLY A 270 48.33 -13.05 5.58
CA GLY A 270 48.38 -13.06 7.03
C GLY A 270 48.31 -11.68 7.69
N THR A 271 47.94 -10.66 6.92
CA THR A 271 47.74 -9.30 7.45
C THR A 271 46.39 -9.25 8.14
N PRO A 272 46.25 -8.70 9.38
CA PRO A 272 44.93 -8.56 10.02
C PRO A 272 44.02 -7.74 9.16
N VAL A 273 42.87 -8.30 8.77
CA VAL A 273 41.83 -7.58 8.00
C VAL A 273 41.15 -6.65 8.96
N GLN A 274 41.38 -5.34 8.81
CA GLN A 274 40.55 -4.34 9.44
C GLN A 274 39.25 -4.27 8.65
N THR A 275 38.21 -4.92 9.12
CA THR A 275 36.85 -4.68 8.66
C THR A 275 36.52 -3.20 8.91
N SER A 276 35.88 -2.55 7.96
CA SER A 276 35.69 -1.09 7.90
C SER A 276 34.74 -0.52 8.98
N GLU A 277 34.93 -0.92 10.23
CA GLU A 277 34.15 -0.45 11.39
C GLU A 277 34.60 0.93 11.89
N GLY A 278 34.81 1.90 11.09
CA GLY A 278 35.23 3.17 11.67
C GLY A 278 35.00 4.41 10.80
N SER A 279 34.72 4.24 9.54
CA SER A 279 34.77 5.40 8.61
C SER A 279 33.44 6.07 8.27
N TRP A 280 32.30 5.40 8.47
CA TRP A 280 31.03 5.99 8.05
C TRP A 280 30.35 6.85 9.14
N LEU A 281 30.64 6.60 10.43
CA LEU A 281 30.15 7.42 11.55
C LEU A 281 30.93 8.72 11.77
N SER A 282 32.17 8.84 11.27
CA SER A 282 32.95 10.05 11.44
C SER A 282 32.56 11.23 10.54
N GLY A 283 31.61 11.02 9.60
CA GLY A 283 31.08 12.04 8.74
C GLY A 283 29.73 12.64 9.18
N PHE A 284 29.16 12.17 10.28
CA PHE A 284 27.85 12.59 10.80
C PHE A 284 27.89 13.30 12.19
N PHE A 285 29.07 13.60 12.72
CA PHE A 285 29.23 14.43 13.92
C PHE A 285 30.09 15.65 13.64
#